data_abaa921a381e7c620f34ed14d0857c7e
#
_entry.id   abaa921a381e7c620f34ed14d0857c7e
#
_cell.length_a   1.000
_cell.length_b   1.000
_cell.length_c   1.000
_cell.angle_alpha   90.00
_cell.angle_beta   90.00
_cell.angle_gamma   90.00
#
_symmetry.space_group_name_H-M   'P 1'
#
loop_
_entity.id
_entity.type
_entity.pdbx_description
1 polymer ?
#
loop_
_entity_poly.entity_id
_entity_poly.type
_entity_poly.pdbx_seq_one_letter_code
_entity_poly.pdbx_strand_id
1 'polypeptide(L)'
;MLHPLASIADQLSASGVHDRIAQLGVMLLSTAHAELETAADSRAYDGALLRCRIVLAALFGEPHGRSFDVKFWDGSIDHGSNPRAPFTMVLNRPAALRRMLLPPNEMSIVESYISGDVEIEGSMEAGSDLAEMIGDRLRSPVAVARLVGLVLRLPGTADDNLAAVRFPERAKKLGPRHTPVRDAAAINFHYDVGNAFYKLWLDRRMVYSCAYFRSPDDSLDVAQEAKLDLICRKLRLKPGERFLDIGCGWGGLIMHAAEHYGVDATGITLSQNQAAYAKELIEDSGLGDRCRVEIRDYRTLTTGDAFDKIASIGMIEHVGLTHLPVYFDSAYRALKPGGLFLNHGIVSLGEARPKSAREKIFRKFWKADAFIDTYVFPDGKLTATDDVIAAAEATGFEVRDVESLREHYAMTLRHWVRSLEANSSQALALVGNHTFRVWRLYMAASANAFARAAINVIQTLLAKPDARGNSNIPLTREDLYADG
;
A
#
# COMPACT_ATOMS: atom_id res chain seq x y z
N MET A 1 -37.43 -19.40 -38.16
CA MET A 1 -37.98 -20.64 -38.80
C MET A 1 -38.38 -21.66 -37.72
N LEU A 2 -39.19 -21.31 -36.72
CA LEU A 2 -39.68 -22.20 -35.65
C LEU A 2 -41.21 -22.23 -35.52
N HIS A 3 -41.94 -21.62 -36.45
CA HIS A 3 -43.41 -21.56 -36.42
C HIS A 3 -44.17 -22.77 -37.01
N PRO A 4 -43.56 -23.74 -37.75
CA PRO A 4 -44.32 -24.89 -38.23
C PRO A 4 -44.41 -26.07 -37.26
N LEU A 5 -43.59 -26.14 -36.21
CA LEU A 5 -43.54 -27.32 -35.32
C LEU A 5 -44.58 -27.28 -34.19
N ALA A 6 -45.03 -26.09 -33.78
CA ALA A 6 -46.10 -25.94 -32.81
C ALA A 6 -47.47 -26.42 -33.35
N SER A 7 -47.73 -26.27 -34.66
CA SER A 7 -48.96 -26.70 -35.33
C SER A 7 -49.11 -28.23 -35.45
N ILE A 8 -48.00 -28.96 -35.40
CA ILE A 8 -48.00 -30.43 -35.47
C ILE A 8 -48.27 -31.06 -34.11
N ALA A 9 -47.86 -30.38 -33.01
CA ALA A 9 -48.10 -30.86 -31.65
C ALA A 9 -49.61 -30.83 -31.28
N ASP A 10 -50.33 -29.81 -31.73
CA ASP A 10 -51.79 -29.70 -31.47
C ASP A 10 -52.66 -30.69 -32.21
N GLN A 11 -52.22 -31.26 -33.33
CA GLN A 11 -52.93 -32.27 -34.09
C GLN A 11 -52.73 -33.71 -33.60
N LEU A 12 -51.81 -33.96 -32.70
CA LEU A 12 -51.47 -35.31 -32.20
C LEU A 12 -52.04 -35.63 -30.81
N SER A 13 -52.88 -34.78 -30.24
CA SER A 13 -53.42 -34.93 -28.87
C SER A 13 -54.60 -35.89 -28.68
N ALA A 14 -54.99 -36.69 -29.70
CA ALA A 14 -56.24 -37.52 -29.66
C ALA A 14 -56.05 -39.01 -29.32
N SER A 15 -54.82 -39.53 -29.03
CA SER A 15 -54.61 -40.89 -28.54
C SER A 15 -53.43 -41.03 -27.64
N GLY A 16 -53.60 -41.66 -26.48
CA GLY A 16 -52.59 -41.74 -25.40
C GLY A 16 -51.23 -42.43 -25.76
N VAL A 17 -51.04 -42.89 -27.00
CA VAL A 17 -49.77 -43.38 -27.54
C VAL A 17 -48.94 -42.23 -28.15
N HIS A 18 -49.63 -41.20 -28.65
CA HIS A 18 -49.03 -40.05 -29.29
C HIS A 18 -48.41 -39.08 -28.26
N ASP A 19 -48.98 -38.99 -27.04
CA ASP A 19 -48.41 -38.14 -25.95
C ASP A 19 -47.04 -38.59 -25.48
N ARG A 20 -46.80 -39.90 -25.44
CA ARG A 20 -45.45 -40.43 -25.08
C ARG A 20 -44.38 -40.17 -26.15
N ILE A 21 -44.76 -40.22 -27.43
CA ILE A 21 -43.85 -39.90 -28.52
C ILE A 21 -43.57 -38.39 -28.61
N ALA A 22 -44.56 -37.57 -28.35
CA ALA A 22 -44.39 -36.11 -28.26
C ALA A 22 -43.49 -35.69 -27.08
N GLN A 23 -43.71 -36.31 -25.89
CA GLN A 23 -42.87 -36.07 -24.70
C GLN A 23 -41.41 -36.55 -24.91
N LEU A 24 -41.18 -37.69 -25.55
CA LEU A 24 -39.86 -38.17 -25.93
C LEU A 24 -39.18 -37.25 -26.97
N GLY A 25 -39.98 -36.76 -27.95
CA GLY A 25 -39.47 -35.81 -28.95
C GLY A 25 -39.08 -34.47 -28.34
N VAL A 26 -39.88 -33.92 -27.41
CA VAL A 26 -39.53 -32.68 -26.67
C VAL A 26 -38.31 -32.88 -25.75
N MET A 27 -38.23 -34.03 -25.10
CA MET A 27 -37.06 -34.37 -24.25
C MET A 27 -35.78 -34.56 -25.04
N LEU A 28 -35.82 -35.19 -26.20
CA LEU A 28 -34.68 -35.35 -27.13
C LEU A 28 -34.25 -34.01 -27.76
N LEU A 29 -35.22 -33.14 -28.08
CA LEU A 29 -34.91 -31.80 -28.60
C LEU A 29 -34.33 -30.88 -27.50
N SER A 30 -34.79 -31.00 -26.25
CA SER A 30 -34.21 -30.22 -25.13
C SER A 30 -32.81 -30.71 -24.77
N THR A 31 -32.53 -32.02 -24.79
CA THR A 31 -31.19 -32.57 -24.58
C THR A 31 -30.23 -32.20 -25.72
N ALA A 32 -30.66 -32.29 -26.97
CA ALA A 32 -29.87 -31.88 -28.12
C ALA A 32 -29.60 -30.36 -28.14
N HIS A 33 -30.55 -29.55 -27.67
CA HIS A 33 -30.36 -28.10 -27.52
C HIS A 33 -29.36 -27.77 -26.41
N ALA A 34 -29.47 -28.44 -25.26
CA ALA A 34 -28.50 -28.29 -24.17
C ALA A 34 -27.08 -28.78 -24.57
N GLU A 35 -26.97 -29.86 -25.32
CA GLU A 35 -25.67 -30.33 -25.84
C GLU A 35 -25.08 -29.40 -26.90
N LEU A 36 -25.90 -28.76 -27.74
CA LEU A 36 -25.45 -27.75 -28.71
C LEU A 36 -25.03 -26.45 -28.04
N GLU A 37 -25.74 -26.01 -27.00
CA GLU A 37 -25.36 -24.86 -26.19
C GLU A 37 -24.03 -25.13 -25.46
N THR A 38 -23.89 -26.27 -24.78
CA THR A 38 -22.64 -26.66 -24.13
C THR A 38 -21.47 -26.81 -25.10
N ALA A 39 -21.68 -27.34 -26.30
CA ALA A 39 -20.65 -27.44 -27.33
C ALA A 39 -20.29 -26.07 -27.95
N ALA A 40 -21.24 -25.16 -28.08
CA ALA A 40 -21.00 -23.79 -28.53
C ALA A 40 -20.23 -22.98 -27.47
N ASP A 41 -20.60 -23.13 -26.21
CA ASP A 41 -19.90 -22.53 -25.07
C ASP A 41 -18.47 -23.08 -24.97
N SER A 42 -18.28 -24.41 -25.07
CA SER A 42 -16.95 -25.01 -25.05
C SER A 42 -16.04 -24.46 -26.15
N ARG A 43 -16.53 -24.35 -27.39
CA ARG A 43 -15.75 -23.77 -28.52
C ARG A 43 -15.48 -22.27 -28.31
N ALA A 44 -16.38 -21.54 -27.69
CA ALA A 44 -16.20 -20.13 -27.35
C ALA A 44 -15.14 -19.98 -26.25
N TYR A 45 -15.14 -20.85 -25.24
CA TYR A 45 -14.14 -20.91 -24.17
C TYR A 45 -12.75 -21.27 -24.72
N ASP A 46 -12.63 -22.28 -25.60
CA ASP A 46 -11.38 -22.63 -26.24
C ASP A 46 -10.80 -21.46 -27.07
N GLY A 47 -11.66 -20.75 -27.79
CA GLY A 47 -11.27 -19.56 -28.53
C GLY A 47 -10.85 -18.38 -27.63
N ALA A 48 -11.47 -18.21 -26.45
CA ALA A 48 -11.09 -17.20 -25.46
C ALA A 48 -9.75 -17.52 -24.83
N LEU A 49 -9.52 -18.78 -24.45
CA LEU A 49 -8.27 -19.26 -23.87
C LEU A 49 -7.09 -19.03 -24.80
N LEU A 50 -7.22 -19.42 -26.08
CA LEU A 50 -6.18 -19.18 -27.10
C LEU A 50 -5.85 -17.69 -27.25
N ARG A 51 -6.87 -16.81 -27.28
CA ARG A 51 -6.65 -15.35 -27.36
C ARG A 51 -5.96 -14.80 -26.12
N CYS A 52 -6.30 -15.29 -24.91
CA CYS A 52 -5.60 -14.92 -23.68
C CYS A 52 -4.12 -15.33 -23.75
N ARG A 53 -3.80 -16.54 -24.19
CA ARG A 53 -2.41 -16.99 -24.38
C ARG A 53 -1.64 -16.10 -25.34
N ILE A 54 -2.24 -15.67 -26.46
CA ILE A 54 -1.62 -14.73 -27.41
C ILE A 54 -1.32 -13.38 -26.75
N VAL A 55 -2.24 -12.84 -25.94
CA VAL A 55 -2.03 -11.58 -25.21
C VAL A 55 -0.91 -11.74 -24.18
N LEU A 56 -0.92 -12.83 -23.42
CA LEU A 56 0.13 -13.13 -22.43
C LEU A 56 1.50 -13.31 -23.06
N ALA A 57 1.58 -14.00 -24.22
CA ALA A 57 2.83 -14.13 -24.97
C ALA A 57 3.33 -12.78 -25.48
N ALA A 58 2.44 -11.89 -25.92
CA ALA A 58 2.81 -10.54 -26.34
C ALA A 58 3.35 -9.68 -25.19
N LEU A 59 2.84 -9.87 -23.97
CA LEU A 59 3.26 -9.12 -22.78
C LEU A 59 4.51 -9.71 -22.13
N PHE A 60 4.54 -11.00 -21.89
CA PHE A 60 5.51 -11.67 -21.03
C PHE A 60 6.40 -12.69 -21.76
N GLY A 61 6.18 -12.88 -23.06
CA GLY A 61 6.82 -13.95 -23.83
C GLY A 61 6.09 -15.29 -23.71
N GLU A 62 6.59 -16.30 -24.43
CA GLU A 62 6.08 -17.66 -24.35
C GLU A 62 6.16 -18.21 -22.91
N PRO A 63 5.36 -19.24 -22.54
CA PRO A 63 5.33 -19.77 -21.18
C PRO A 63 6.72 -20.06 -20.60
N HIS A 64 7.58 -20.72 -21.35
CA HIS A 64 8.96 -21.03 -20.92
C HIS A 64 9.90 -19.81 -20.80
N GLY A 65 9.46 -18.62 -21.20
CA GLY A 65 10.19 -17.36 -21.02
C GLY A 65 9.75 -16.57 -19.78
N ARG A 66 8.72 -17.04 -19.06
CA ARG A 66 8.18 -16.38 -17.87
C ARG A 66 8.73 -17.04 -16.59
N SER A 67 8.93 -16.24 -15.53
CA SER A 67 9.35 -16.74 -14.21
C SER A 67 8.18 -17.16 -13.31
N PHE A 68 6.94 -17.04 -13.77
CA PHE A 68 5.71 -17.30 -13.03
C PHE A 68 4.73 -18.14 -13.85
N ASP A 69 3.81 -18.80 -13.16
CA ASP A 69 2.75 -19.60 -13.75
C ASP A 69 1.51 -18.76 -14.03
N VAL A 70 0.68 -19.20 -14.98
CA VAL A 70 -0.64 -18.62 -15.24
C VAL A 70 -1.69 -19.72 -15.18
N LYS A 71 -2.69 -19.56 -14.29
CA LYS A 71 -3.85 -20.43 -14.16
C LYS A 71 -5.06 -19.73 -14.74
N PHE A 72 -5.81 -20.44 -15.57
CA PHE A 72 -6.99 -19.93 -16.23
C PHE A 72 -8.28 -20.37 -15.49
N TRP A 73 -9.40 -19.74 -15.81
CA TRP A 73 -10.72 -19.99 -15.24
C TRP A 73 -11.25 -21.41 -15.45
N ASP A 74 -10.75 -22.13 -16.44
CA ASP A 74 -11.05 -23.53 -16.73
C ASP A 74 -10.20 -24.52 -15.93
N GLY A 75 -9.30 -24.01 -15.09
CA GLY A 75 -8.36 -24.79 -14.29
C GLY A 75 -7.06 -25.17 -15.01
N SER A 76 -6.92 -24.89 -16.31
CA SER A 76 -5.67 -25.14 -17.04
C SER A 76 -4.56 -24.22 -16.54
N ILE A 77 -3.31 -24.69 -16.57
CA ILE A 77 -2.14 -23.96 -16.11
C ILE A 77 -1.08 -23.93 -17.22
N ASP A 78 -0.61 -22.74 -17.54
CA ASP A 78 0.57 -22.52 -18.34
C ASP A 78 1.78 -22.32 -17.42
N HIS A 79 2.63 -23.34 -17.31
CA HIS A 79 3.81 -23.29 -16.46
C HIS A 79 4.90 -22.38 -17.03
N GLY A 80 5.52 -21.58 -16.18
CA GLY A 80 6.70 -20.78 -16.48
C GLY A 80 7.97 -21.62 -16.59
N SER A 81 9.11 -20.94 -16.80
CA SER A 81 10.43 -21.58 -16.87
C SER A 81 10.95 -22.06 -15.52
N ASN A 82 10.43 -21.51 -14.43
CA ASN A 82 10.87 -21.83 -13.06
C ASN A 82 9.96 -22.91 -12.46
N PRO A 83 10.47 -24.13 -12.19
CA PRO A 83 9.68 -25.19 -11.55
C PRO A 83 9.22 -24.83 -10.12
N ARG A 84 9.82 -23.79 -9.52
CA ARG A 84 9.36 -23.17 -8.27
C ARG A 84 8.98 -21.72 -8.55
N ALA A 85 7.92 -21.55 -9.36
CA ALA A 85 7.40 -20.23 -9.69
C ALA A 85 7.14 -19.44 -8.38
N PRO A 86 7.61 -18.20 -8.25
CA PRO A 86 7.41 -17.40 -7.03
C PRO A 86 5.94 -17.09 -6.80
N PHE A 87 5.15 -17.05 -7.87
CA PHE A 87 3.70 -16.85 -7.81
C PHE A 87 3.01 -17.44 -9.05
N THR A 88 1.72 -17.65 -8.93
CA THR A 88 0.82 -17.97 -10.05
C THR A 88 -0.17 -16.83 -10.24
N MET A 89 -0.22 -16.25 -11.45
CA MET A 89 -1.26 -15.31 -11.84
C MET A 89 -2.52 -16.08 -12.22
N VAL A 90 -3.62 -15.89 -11.48
CA VAL A 90 -4.89 -16.57 -11.73
C VAL A 90 -5.84 -15.63 -12.44
N LEU A 91 -6.34 -16.05 -13.60
CA LEU A 91 -7.39 -15.37 -14.35
C LEU A 91 -8.73 -16.02 -14.01
N ASN A 92 -9.54 -15.38 -13.18
CA ASN A 92 -10.77 -15.96 -12.66
C ASN A 92 -11.94 -15.98 -13.66
N ARG A 93 -11.79 -15.29 -14.80
CA ARG A 93 -12.83 -15.25 -15.86
C ARG A 93 -12.22 -14.91 -17.23
N PRO A 94 -12.91 -15.23 -18.35
CA PRO A 94 -12.40 -14.96 -19.71
C PRO A 94 -12.10 -13.49 -19.98
N ALA A 95 -12.84 -12.56 -19.37
CA ALA A 95 -12.68 -11.13 -19.56
C ALA A 95 -11.60 -10.49 -18.66
N ALA A 96 -10.97 -11.25 -17.74
CA ALA A 96 -10.02 -10.72 -16.75
C ALA A 96 -8.88 -9.91 -17.40
N LEU A 97 -8.23 -10.45 -18.42
CA LEU A 97 -7.14 -9.75 -19.12
C LEU A 97 -7.63 -8.50 -19.87
N ARG A 98 -8.85 -8.51 -20.41
CA ARG A 98 -9.40 -7.33 -21.08
C ARG A 98 -9.61 -6.21 -20.09
N ARG A 99 -10.16 -6.48 -18.91
CA ARG A 99 -10.36 -5.50 -17.83
C ARG A 99 -9.03 -5.00 -17.28
N MET A 100 -8.06 -5.88 -17.08
CA MET A 100 -6.72 -5.54 -16.61
C MET A 100 -5.97 -4.60 -17.56
N LEU A 101 -6.20 -4.71 -18.88
CA LEU A 101 -5.41 -4.04 -19.90
C LEU A 101 -6.16 -2.92 -20.65
N LEU A 102 -7.43 -2.65 -20.34
CA LEU A 102 -8.22 -1.57 -20.93
C LEU A 102 -8.92 -0.71 -19.87
N PRO A 103 -8.54 0.57 -19.77
CA PRO A 103 -7.44 1.25 -20.47
C PRO A 103 -6.06 0.73 -20.02
N PRO A 104 -5.02 0.78 -20.88
CA PRO A 104 -3.70 0.22 -20.57
C PRO A 104 -2.92 1.14 -19.63
N ASN A 105 -3.27 1.15 -18.35
CA ASN A 105 -2.64 1.94 -17.28
C ASN A 105 -2.53 1.12 -15.99
N GLU A 106 -1.78 1.64 -15.02
CA GLU A 106 -1.57 1.00 -13.72
C GLU A 106 -2.89 0.73 -12.98
N MET A 107 -3.81 1.69 -12.99
CA MET A 107 -5.08 1.56 -12.25
C MET A 107 -5.93 0.39 -12.73
N SER A 108 -6.00 0.13 -14.05
CA SER A 108 -6.73 -1.02 -14.57
C SER A 108 -6.15 -2.35 -14.09
N ILE A 109 -4.82 -2.45 -13.96
CA ILE A 109 -4.14 -3.63 -13.44
C ILE A 109 -4.50 -3.82 -11.96
N VAL A 110 -4.34 -2.78 -11.17
CA VAL A 110 -4.63 -2.79 -9.73
C VAL A 110 -6.11 -3.08 -9.46
N GLU A 111 -7.01 -2.41 -10.16
CA GLU A 111 -8.45 -2.60 -9.98
C GLU A 111 -8.91 -4.00 -10.41
N SER A 112 -8.25 -4.64 -11.39
CA SER A 112 -8.53 -6.03 -11.76
C SER A 112 -8.13 -7.01 -10.63
N TYR A 113 -7.06 -6.73 -9.91
CA TYR A 113 -6.70 -7.47 -8.70
C TYR A 113 -7.68 -7.20 -7.56
N ILE A 114 -7.99 -5.94 -7.25
CA ILE A 114 -8.91 -5.57 -6.17
C ILE A 114 -10.30 -6.18 -6.39
N SER A 115 -10.79 -6.22 -7.63
CA SER A 115 -12.09 -6.80 -7.98
C SER A 115 -12.10 -8.34 -7.95
N GLY A 116 -10.93 -8.98 -7.93
CA GLY A 116 -10.79 -10.43 -8.00
C GLY A 116 -10.92 -11.02 -9.39
N ASP A 117 -10.82 -10.21 -10.45
CA ASP A 117 -10.70 -10.72 -11.81
C ASP A 117 -9.37 -11.43 -12.02
N VAL A 118 -8.33 -10.85 -11.42
CA VAL A 118 -6.99 -11.42 -11.35
C VAL A 118 -6.63 -11.69 -9.89
N GLU A 119 -6.04 -12.86 -9.60
CA GLU A 119 -5.52 -13.21 -8.28
C GLU A 119 -4.03 -13.53 -8.38
N ILE A 120 -3.32 -13.35 -7.28
CA ILE A 120 -1.92 -13.76 -7.11
C ILE A 120 -1.86 -14.82 -6.00
N GLU A 121 -1.68 -16.07 -6.41
CA GLU A 121 -1.37 -17.18 -5.50
C GLU A 121 0.15 -17.25 -5.29
N GLY A 122 0.62 -17.36 -4.05
CA GLY A 122 2.05 -17.32 -3.71
C GLY A 122 2.54 -15.93 -3.31
N SER A 123 3.76 -15.57 -3.70
CA SER A 123 4.37 -14.31 -3.28
C SER A 123 3.71 -13.08 -3.91
N MET A 124 2.97 -12.32 -3.09
CA MET A 124 2.39 -11.05 -3.54
C MET A 124 3.48 -10.01 -3.85
N GLU A 125 4.63 -10.06 -3.14
CA GLU A 125 5.76 -9.17 -3.42
C GLU A 125 6.28 -9.38 -4.87
N ALA A 126 6.51 -10.63 -5.27
CA ALA A 126 6.91 -10.94 -6.65
C ALA A 126 5.80 -10.64 -7.67
N GLY A 127 4.53 -10.86 -7.31
CA GLY A 127 3.38 -10.55 -8.15
C GLY A 127 3.18 -9.05 -8.39
N SER A 128 3.62 -8.19 -7.46
CA SER A 128 3.53 -6.73 -7.62
C SER A 128 4.37 -6.19 -8.77
N ASP A 129 5.38 -6.93 -9.23
CA ASP A 129 6.20 -6.58 -10.40
C ASP A 129 5.45 -6.64 -11.73
N LEU A 130 4.29 -7.31 -11.79
CA LEU A 130 3.50 -7.42 -13.03
C LEU A 130 3.16 -6.04 -13.62
N ALA A 131 2.82 -5.08 -12.79
CA ALA A 131 2.48 -3.73 -13.27
C ALA A 131 3.69 -3.06 -13.95
N GLU A 132 4.89 -3.18 -13.38
CA GLU A 132 6.11 -2.65 -13.97
C GLU A 132 6.49 -3.40 -15.25
N MET A 133 6.43 -4.73 -15.24
CA MET A 133 6.69 -5.56 -16.42
C MET A 133 5.78 -5.18 -17.60
N ILE A 134 4.50 -4.96 -17.34
CA ILE A 134 3.54 -4.49 -18.33
C ILE A 134 3.90 -3.07 -18.78
N GLY A 135 4.18 -2.16 -17.85
CA GLY A 135 4.58 -0.79 -18.14
C GLY A 135 5.79 -0.70 -19.07
N ASP A 136 6.80 -1.51 -18.82
CA ASP A 136 8.01 -1.58 -19.67
C ASP A 136 7.70 -1.98 -21.11
N ARG A 137 6.78 -2.92 -21.32
CA ARG A 137 6.31 -3.32 -22.66
C ARG A 137 5.52 -2.20 -23.36
N LEU A 138 4.81 -1.38 -22.58
CA LEU A 138 3.97 -0.29 -23.08
C LEU A 138 4.73 1.01 -23.36
N ARG A 139 6.05 1.06 -23.20
CA ARG A 139 6.88 2.24 -23.56
C ARG A 139 6.87 2.60 -25.04
N SER A 140 6.47 1.66 -25.91
CA SER A 140 6.39 1.87 -27.37
C SER A 140 4.93 2.10 -27.80
N PRO A 141 4.60 3.21 -28.50
CA PRO A 141 3.26 3.43 -29.07
C PRO A 141 2.81 2.28 -30.02
N VAL A 142 3.74 1.70 -30.77
CA VAL A 142 3.45 0.55 -31.65
C VAL A 142 3.09 -0.68 -30.82
N ALA A 143 3.80 -0.93 -29.72
CA ALA A 143 3.48 -2.02 -28.80
C ALA A 143 2.11 -1.81 -28.14
N VAL A 144 1.80 -0.58 -27.73
CA VAL A 144 0.48 -0.21 -27.20
C VAL A 144 -0.62 -0.48 -28.22
N ALA A 145 -0.48 0.02 -29.44
CA ALA A 145 -1.48 -0.19 -30.50
C ALA A 145 -1.69 -1.68 -30.80
N ARG A 146 -0.60 -2.45 -30.91
CA ARG A 146 -0.65 -3.89 -31.10
C ARG A 146 -1.36 -4.60 -29.93
N LEU A 147 -1.00 -4.28 -28.70
CA LEU A 147 -1.62 -4.86 -27.52
C LEU A 147 -3.12 -4.55 -27.46
N VAL A 148 -3.51 -3.27 -27.65
CA VAL A 148 -4.92 -2.86 -27.70
C VAL A 148 -5.68 -3.64 -28.75
N GLY A 149 -5.12 -3.80 -29.97
CA GLY A 149 -5.72 -4.59 -31.02
C GLY A 149 -5.93 -6.08 -30.66
N LEU A 150 -5.02 -6.67 -29.89
CA LEU A 150 -5.17 -8.04 -29.38
C LEU A 150 -6.22 -8.10 -28.26
N VAL A 151 -6.19 -7.16 -27.33
CA VAL A 151 -7.08 -7.12 -26.16
C VAL A 151 -8.53 -6.86 -26.56
N LEU A 152 -8.77 -6.05 -27.60
CA LEU A 152 -10.13 -5.83 -28.15
C LEU A 152 -10.78 -7.11 -28.73
N ARG A 153 -9.98 -8.12 -29.08
CA ARG A 153 -10.46 -9.43 -29.53
C ARG A 153 -10.76 -10.40 -28.40
N LEU A 154 -10.41 -10.06 -27.16
CA LEU A 154 -10.79 -10.83 -25.99
C LEU A 154 -12.31 -10.73 -25.75
N PRO A 155 -12.92 -11.73 -25.10
CA PRO A 155 -14.32 -11.66 -24.72
C PRO A 155 -14.62 -10.38 -23.95
N GLY A 156 -15.68 -9.67 -24.35
CA GLY A 156 -16.33 -8.69 -23.51
C GLY A 156 -17.31 -9.42 -22.60
N THR A 157 -17.61 -8.90 -21.44
CA THR A 157 -18.67 -9.45 -20.62
C THR A 157 -19.97 -8.72 -20.95
N ALA A 158 -21.03 -9.46 -21.25
CA ALA A 158 -22.39 -8.94 -21.25
C ALA A 158 -22.78 -8.46 -19.83
N ASP A 159 -22.10 -9.01 -18.81
CA ASP A 159 -22.22 -8.69 -17.38
C ASP A 159 -21.16 -7.69 -16.88
N ASP A 160 -20.53 -6.92 -17.76
CA ASP A 160 -19.61 -5.83 -17.38
C ASP A 160 -20.34 -4.69 -16.62
N ASN A 161 -21.20 -5.06 -15.70
CA ASN A 161 -21.72 -4.15 -14.71
C ASN A 161 -20.61 -3.80 -13.71
N LEU A 162 -19.60 -3.00 -14.19
CA LEU A 162 -18.63 -2.33 -13.34
C LEU A 162 -19.28 -1.58 -12.17
N ALA A 163 -20.56 -1.19 -12.33
CA ALA A 163 -21.38 -0.60 -11.29
C ALA A 163 -21.68 -1.55 -10.11
N ALA A 164 -21.56 -2.87 -10.29
CA ALA A 164 -21.78 -3.84 -9.20
C ALA A 164 -20.52 -4.10 -8.35
N VAL A 165 -19.32 -3.78 -8.84
CA VAL A 165 -18.07 -3.87 -8.06
C VAL A 165 -17.98 -2.63 -7.19
N ARG A 166 -18.36 -2.75 -5.92
CA ARG A 166 -18.11 -1.68 -4.93
C ARG A 166 -16.61 -1.67 -4.61
N PHE A 167 -15.88 -0.78 -5.27
CA PHE A 167 -14.52 -0.45 -4.83
C PHE A 167 -14.55 0.19 -3.45
N PRO A 168 -13.48 0.07 -2.65
CA PRO A 168 -13.35 0.82 -1.40
C PRO A 168 -13.62 2.32 -1.66
N GLU A 169 -14.21 3.00 -0.68
CA GLU A 169 -14.45 4.43 -0.84
C GLU A 169 -13.15 5.14 -1.21
N ARG A 170 -13.21 5.91 -2.28
CA ARG A 170 -12.10 6.79 -2.66
C ARG A 170 -12.09 7.97 -1.70
N ALA A 171 -10.91 8.40 -1.27
CA ALA A 171 -10.78 9.57 -0.42
C ALA A 171 -11.46 10.80 -1.05
N LYS A 172 -12.34 11.43 -0.30
CA LYS A 172 -13.00 12.67 -0.71
C LYS A 172 -11.99 13.82 -0.62
N LYS A 173 -11.50 14.30 -1.76
CA LYS A 173 -10.57 15.43 -1.85
C LYS A 173 -11.34 16.75 -1.67
N LEU A 174 -11.54 17.18 -0.42
CA LEU A 174 -12.28 18.39 -0.06
C LEU A 174 -11.34 19.62 0.02
N GLY A 175 -11.51 20.58 -0.87
CA GLY A 175 -10.77 21.87 -0.84
C GLY A 175 -9.32 21.81 -1.34
N PRO A 176 -8.53 22.88 -1.15
CA PRO A 176 -7.13 22.93 -1.56
C PRO A 176 -6.28 21.90 -0.80
N ARG A 177 -5.21 21.41 -1.45
CA ARG A 177 -4.24 20.48 -0.82
C ARG A 177 -3.58 21.12 0.39
N HIS A 178 -3.25 20.28 1.39
CA HIS A 178 -2.54 20.67 2.62
C HIS A 178 -3.21 21.75 3.46
N THR A 179 -4.55 21.81 3.43
CA THR A 179 -5.31 22.56 4.45
C THR A 179 -5.53 21.67 5.68
N PRO A 180 -5.61 22.24 6.91
CA PRO A 180 -5.83 21.46 8.13
C PRO A 180 -7.02 20.49 8.05
N VAL A 181 -8.12 20.94 7.44
CA VAL A 181 -9.34 20.12 7.27
C VAL A 181 -9.11 18.96 6.30
N ARG A 182 -8.40 19.21 5.20
CA ARG A 182 -8.12 18.16 4.21
C ARG A 182 -7.08 17.16 4.71
N ASP A 183 -6.04 17.64 5.41
CA ASP A 183 -5.02 16.78 6.02
C ASP A 183 -5.66 15.87 7.09
N ALA A 184 -6.50 16.41 7.94
CA ALA A 184 -7.25 15.61 8.92
C ALA A 184 -8.16 14.58 8.24
N ALA A 185 -8.85 14.94 7.15
CA ALA A 185 -9.67 14.00 6.40
C ALA A 185 -8.86 12.89 5.71
N ALA A 186 -7.67 13.21 5.17
CA ALA A 186 -6.77 12.24 4.56
C ALA A 186 -6.19 11.27 5.60
N ILE A 187 -5.78 11.79 6.76
CA ILE A 187 -5.30 11.01 7.90
C ILE A 187 -6.41 10.08 8.40
N ASN A 188 -7.60 10.60 8.65
CA ASN A 188 -8.73 9.80 9.09
C ASN A 188 -9.07 8.71 8.07
N PHE A 189 -9.11 9.02 6.76
CA PHE A 189 -9.37 8.02 5.73
C PHE A 189 -8.39 6.82 5.80
N HIS A 190 -7.10 7.09 5.99
CA HIS A 190 -6.09 6.05 6.09
C HIS A 190 -6.19 5.23 7.37
N TYR A 191 -6.42 5.90 8.52
CA TYR A 191 -6.39 5.25 9.84
C TYR A 191 -7.77 4.76 10.33
N ASP A 192 -8.89 5.14 9.70
CA ASP A 192 -10.25 4.73 10.07
C ASP A 192 -10.63 3.30 9.64
N VAL A 193 -9.67 2.53 9.12
CA VAL A 193 -9.86 1.09 8.86
C VAL A 193 -10.11 0.32 10.18
N GLY A 194 -9.74 0.91 11.32
CA GLY A 194 -10.03 0.43 12.66
C GLY A 194 -8.85 -0.27 13.35
N ASN A 195 -8.70 -0.01 14.66
CA ASN A 195 -7.58 -0.54 15.46
C ASN A 195 -7.51 -2.07 15.46
N ALA A 196 -8.67 -2.76 15.40
CA ALA A 196 -8.73 -4.22 15.35
C ALA A 196 -8.04 -4.80 14.09
N PHE A 197 -8.16 -4.12 12.95
CA PHE A 197 -7.47 -4.52 11.73
C PHE A 197 -5.94 -4.31 11.83
N TYR A 198 -5.50 -3.16 12.35
CA TYR A 198 -4.07 -2.88 12.54
C TYR A 198 -3.41 -3.86 13.50
N LYS A 199 -4.08 -4.28 14.57
CA LYS A 199 -3.61 -5.29 15.53
C LYS A 199 -3.30 -6.65 14.91
N LEU A 200 -3.88 -6.99 13.76
CA LEU A 200 -3.65 -8.27 13.10
C LEU A 200 -2.25 -8.40 12.51
N TRP A 201 -1.59 -7.29 12.22
CA TRP A 201 -0.33 -7.31 11.48
C TRP A 201 0.75 -6.36 11.98
N LEU A 202 0.44 -5.38 12.85
CA LEU A 202 1.44 -4.61 13.57
C LEU A 202 2.02 -5.42 14.75
N ASP A 203 3.13 -4.90 15.30
CA ASP A 203 3.70 -5.35 16.55
C ASP A 203 2.80 -5.05 17.76
N ARG A 204 3.14 -5.62 18.93
CA ARG A 204 2.37 -5.46 20.18
C ARG A 204 2.23 -3.99 20.63
N ARG A 205 3.15 -3.10 20.25
CA ARG A 205 3.14 -1.66 20.59
C ARG A 205 2.41 -0.82 19.55
N MET A 206 1.82 -1.43 18.53
CA MET A 206 1.08 -0.76 17.43
C MET A 206 1.92 0.27 16.68
N VAL A 207 3.17 -0.03 16.36
CA VAL A 207 4.08 0.91 15.69
C VAL A 207 3.98 0.78 14.18
N TYR A 208 3.34 1.75 13.54
CA TYR A 208 3.14 1.78 12.09
C TYR A 208 4.19 2.64 11.39
N SER A 209 5.44 2.21 11.47
CA SER A 209 6.60 2.82 10.79
C SER A 209 7.74 1.80 10.69
N CYS A 210 8.83 2.16 9.98
CA CYS A 210 9.98 1.30 9.78
C CYS A 210 10.56 0.81 11.12
N ALA A 211 10.74 -0.49 11.30
CA ALA A 211 11.45 -1.12 12.41
C ALA A 211 12.98 -1.06 12.21
N TYR A 212 13.77 -1.42 13.22
CA TYR A 212 15.23 -1.51 13.16
C TYR A 212 15.67 -2.92 13.54
N PHE A 213 16.08 -3.71 12.57
CA PHE A 213 16.49 -5.11 12.73
C PHE A 213 17.99 -5.15 13.03
N ARG A 214 18.38 -5.68 14.19
CA ARG A 214 19.78 -5.95 14.53
C ARG A 214 20.25 -7.24 13.85
N SER A 215 19.33 -8.18 13.64
CA SER A 215 19.52 -9.40 12.89
C SER A 215 18.37 -9.60 11.89
N PRO A 216 18.63 -10.21 10.71
CA PRO A 216 17.55 -10.61 9.78
C PRO A 216 16.51 -11.56 10.40
N ASP A 217 16.87 -12.25 11.47
CA ASP A 217 16.02 -13.23 12.15
C ASP A 217 15.20 -12.63 13.31
N ASP A 218 15.36 -11.32 13.59
CA ASP A 218 14.58 -10.66 14.64
C ASP A 218 13.09 -10.69 14.32
N SER A 219 12.28 -10.91 15.35
CA SER A 219 10.83 -10.72 15.23
C SER A 219 10.49 -9.23 15.06
N LEU A 220 9.29 -8.95 14.52
CA LEU A 220 8.83 -7.58 14.37
C LEU A 220 8.78 -6.82 15.70
N ASP A 221 8.35 -7.49 16.78
CA ASP A 221 8.31 -6.91 18.14
C ASP A 221 9.70 -6.46 18.61
N VAL A 222 10.71 -7.33 18.45
CA VAL A 222 12.10 -7.04 18.82
C VAL A 222 12.65 -5.90 17.97
N ALA A 223 12.42 -5.92 16.66
CA ALA A 223 12.90 -4.90 15.75
C ALA A 223 12.22 -3.53 15.98
N GLN A 224 10.93 -3.51 16.33
CA GLN A 224 10.23 -2.26 16.67
C GLN A 224 10.72 -1.69 18.00
N GLU A 225 10.93 -2.52 19.02
CA GLU A 225 11.50 -2.10 20.29
C GLU A 225 12.92 -1.51 20.11
N ALA A 226 13.75 -2.19 19.31
CA ALA A 226 15.09 -1.69 18.95
C ALA A 226 15.04 -0.34 18.22
N LYS A 227 14.03 -0.12 17.36
CA LYS A 227 13.84 1.16 16.69
C LYS A 227 13.44 2.27 17.66
N LEU A 228 12.53 2.00 18.59
CA LEU A 228 12.11 2.98 19.60
C LEU A 228 13.30 3.38 20.48
N ASP A 229 14.07 2.39 20.92
CA ASP A 229 15.30 2.59 21.69
C ASP A 229 16.35 3.39 20.91
N LEU A 230 16.61 3.08 19.64
CA LEU A 230 17.52 3.82 18.78
C LEU A 230 17.13 5.30 18.65
N ILE A 231 15.83 5.60 18.52
CA ILE A 231 15.32 6.99 18.47
C ILE A 231 15.63 7.71 19.78
N CYS A 232 15.34 7.09 20.93
CA CYS A 232 15.61 7.65 22.24
C CYS A 232 17.10 7.89 22.48
N ARG A 233 17.98 6.95 22.09
CA ARG A 233 19.44 7.11 22.14
C ARG A 233 19.92 8.22 21.23
N LYS A 234 19.46 8.31 19.99
CA LYS A 234 19.83 9.40 19.05
C LYS A 234 19.45 10.77 19.60
N LEU A 235 18.29 10.87 20.22
CA LEU A 235 17.84 12.08 20.91
C LEU A 235 18.55 12.31 22.24
N ARG A 236 19.27 11.29 22.78
CA ARG A 236 19.96 11.35 24.07
C ARG A 236 19.01 11.77 25.18
N LEU A 237 17.85 11.10 25.25
CA LEU A 237 16.82 11.37 26.23
C LEU A 237 17.34 11.17 27.65
N LYS A 238 16.98 12.10 28.55
CA LYS A 238 17.35 12.05 29.97
C LYS A 238 16.11 12.17 30.84
N PRO A 239 16.13 11.55 32.04
CA PRO A 239 15.00 11.66 32.97
C PRO A 239 14.65 13.12 33.26
N GLY A 240 13.33 13.40 33.25
CA GLY A 240 12.78 14.73 33.50
C GLY A 240 12.80 15.69 32.30
N GLU A 241 13.41 15.34 31.18
CA GLU A 241 13.29 16.14 29.95
C GLU A 241 11.86 16.11 29.40
N ARG A 242 11.42 17.22 28.81
CA ARG A 242 10.15 17.32 28.07
C ARG A 242 10.37 16.84 26.65
N PHE A 243 9.70 15.74 26.29
CA PHE A 243 9.78 15.10 24.98
C PHE A 243 8.48 15.25 24.21
N LEU A 244 8.55 15.62 22.92
CA LEU A 244 7.40 15.70 22.02
C LEU A 244 7.54 14.67 20.87
N ASP A 245 6.47 13.94 20.57
CA ASP A 245 6.32 13.13 19.35
C ASP A 245 5.23 13.74 18.45
N ILE A 246 5.63 14.27 17.28
CA ILE A 246 4.73 14.87 16.30
C ILE A 246 4.20 13.75 15.38
N GLY A 247 2.92 13.45 15.47
CA GLY A 247 2.32 12.31 14.78
C GLY A 247 2.50 11.01 15.55
N CYS A 248 2.21 11.02 16.85
CA CYS A 248 2.53 9.92 17.77
C CYS A 248 1.80 8.59 17.52
N GLY A 249 0.88 8.53 16.54
CA GLY A 249 0.10 7.33 16.28
C GLY A 249 -0.63 6.81 17.50
N TRP A 250 -0.48 5.53 17.81
CA TRP A 250 -1.04 4.88 18.99
C TRP A 250 -0.19 5.02 20.27
N GLY A 251 0.81 5.91 20.25
CA GLY A 251 1.58 6.26 21.45
C GLY A 251 2.80 5.37 21.74
N GLY A 252 3.15 4.44 20.87
CA GLY A 252 4.23 3.47 21.13
C GLY A 252 5.57 4.12 21.49
N LEU A 253 5.98 5.21 20.81
CA LEU A 253 7.24 5.91 21.11
C LEU A 253 7.19 6.68 22.41
N ILE A 254 6.13 7.44 22.67
CA ILE A 254 6.02 8.26 23.91
C ILE A 254 5.95 7.38 25.16
N MET A 255 5.26 6.24 25.09
CA MET A 255 5.19 5.28 26.20
C MET A 255 6.56 4.64 26.44
N HIS A 256 7.26 4.19 25.39
CA HIS A 256 8.60 3.65 25.51
C HIS A 256 9.59 4.66 26.10
N ALA A 257 9.55 5.92 25.65
CA ALA A 257 10.41 6.98 26.16
C ALA A 257 10.12 7.30 27.64
N ALA A 258 8.83 7.38 28.03
CA ALA A 258 8.45 7.63 29.41
C ALA A 258 8.86 6.49 30.34
N GLU A 259 8.66 5.23 29.92
CA GLU A 259 8.96 4.02 30.69
C GLU A 259 10.46 3.81 30.90
N HIS A 260 11.25 3.87 29.81
CA HIS A 260 12.67 3.47 29.83
C HIS A 260 13.64 4.63 30.02
N TYR A 261 13.23 5.85 29.67
CA TYR A 261 14.11 7.05 29.76
C TYR A 261 13.61 8.07 30.77
N GLY A 262 12.46 7.86 31.41
CA GLY A 262 11.93 8.71 32.49
C GLY A 262 11.58 10.14 32.08
N VAL A 263 11.32 10.38 30.80
CA VAL A 263 10.95 11.71 30.26
C VAL A 263 9.47 12.05 30.53
N ASP A 264 9.14 13.34 30.50
CA ASP A 264 7.77 13.85 30.42
C ASP A 264 7.35 13.91 28.95
N ALA A 265 6.67 12.85 28.47
CA ALA A 265 6.38 12.62 27.07
C ALA A 265 5.00 13.16 26.65
N THR A 266 4.96 13.94 25.59
CA THR A 266 3.73 14.41 24.96
C THR A 266 3.67 13.92 23.52
N GLY A 267 2.59 13.27 23.12
CA GLY A 267 2.29 12.94 21.73
C GLY A 267 1.20 13.83 21.18
N ILE A 268 1.34 14.26 19.93
CA ILE A 268 0.25 14.96 19.22
C ILE A 268 -0.16 14.18 17.97
N THR A 269 -1.46 14.12 17.70
CA THR A 269 -2.05 13.49 16.52
C THR A 269 -3.32 14.22 16.10
N LEU A 270 -3.73 14.08 14.83
CA LEU A 270 -5.04 14.55 14.34
C LEU A 270 -6.11 13.45 14.36
N SER A 271 -5.73 12.18 14.55
CA SER A 271 -6.66 11.05 14.57
C SER A 271 -7.29 10.87 15.95
N GLN A 272 -8.62 11.02 16.00
CA GLN A 272 -9.42 10.77 17.21
C GLN A 272 -9.28 9.32 17.69
N ASN A 273 -9.31 8.35 16.76
CA ASN A 273 -9.18 6.94 17.07
C ASN A 273 -7.83 6.59 17.68
N GLN A 274 -6.74 7.11 17.11
CA GLN A 274 -5.39 6.91 17.65
C GLN A 274 -5.26 7.51 19.04
N ALA A 275 -5.72 8.75 19.22
CA ALA A 275 -5.63 9.44 20.52
C ALA A 275 -6.44 8.75 21.61
N ALA A 276 -7.66 8.30 21.31
CA ALA A 276 -8.48 7.58 22.28
C ALA A 276 -7.80 6.28 22.71
N TYR A 277 -7.33 5.49 21.76
CA TYR A 277 -6.65 4.23 22.02
C TYR A 277 -5.32 4.41 22.77
N ALA A 278 -4.52 5.43 22.40
CA ALA A 278 -3.27 5.72 23.08
C ALA A 278 -3.50 6.14 24.55
N LYS A 279 -4.55 6.91 24.85
CA LYS A 279 -4.92 7.28 26.21
C LYS A 279 -5.28 6.05 27.06
N GLU A 280 -6.07 5.13 26.50
CA GLU A 280 -6.41 3.87 27.16
C GLU A 280 -5.14 3.06 27.51
N LEU A 281 -4.22 2.91 26.55
CA LEU A 281 -2.95 2.20 26.78
C LEU A 281 -2.06 2.88 27.82
N ILE A 282 -2.01 4.22 27.86
CA ILE A 282 -1.23 4.98 28.82
C ILE A 282 -1.79 4.77 30.25
N GLU A 283 -3.11 4.79 30.39
CA GLU A 283 -3.79 4.52 31.68
C GLU A 283 -3.54 3.09 32.14
N ASP A 284 -3.73 2.10 31.27
CA ASP A 284 -3.52 0.68 31.55
C ASP A 284 -2.06 0.37 31.96
N SER A 285 -1.10 1.11 31.40
CA SER A 285 0.34 0.95 31.69
C SER A 285 0.79 1.73 32.95
N GLY A 286 -0.08 2.50 33.58
CA GLY A 286 0.26 3.31 34.74
C GLY A 286 1.22 4.46 34.44
N LEU A 287 1.27 4.94 33.20
CA LEU A 287 2.18 6.00 32.73
C LEU A 287 1.54 7.40 32.73
N GLY A 288 0.31 7.54 33.20
CA GLY A 288 -0.49 8.79 33.13
C GLY A 288 0.17 10.03 33.71
N ASP A 289 1.06 9.87 34.68
CA ASP A 289 1.79 10.98 35.28
C ASP A 289 2.89 11.58 34.40
N ARG A 290 3.39 10.79 33.40
CA ARG A 290 4.55 11.17 32.59
C ARG A 290 4.27 11.11 31.08
N CYS A 291 3.13 10.59 30.68
CA CYS A 291 2.81 10.38 29.27
C CYS A 291 1.40 10.88 28.97
N ARG A 292 1.24 11.67 27.91
CA ARG A 292 -0.06 12.19 27.49
C ARG A 292 -0.18 12.33 25.99
N VAL A 293 -1.40 12.24 25.47
CA VAL A 293 -1.73 12.45 24.06
C VAL A 293 -2.73 13.57 23.89
N GLU A 294 -2.45 14.48 22.96
CA GLU A 294 -3.29 15.62 22.60
C GLU A 294 -3.76 15.52 21.14
N ILE A 295 -5.03 15.88 20.88
CA ILE A 295 -5.50 16.15 19.51
C ILE A 295 -5.02 17.55 19.15
N ARG A 296 -3.93 17.64 18.39
CA ARG A 296 -3.28 18.93 18.11
C ARG A 296 -2.54 18.90 16.78
N ASP A 297 -2.68 19.99 16.03
CA ASP A 297 -1.94 20.22 14.79
C ASP A 297 -0.53 20.79 15.09
N TYR A 298 0.52 20.24 14.50
CA TYR A 298 1.90 20.71 14.69
C TYR A 298 2.08 22.19 14.33
N ARG A 299 1.28 22.73 13.41
CA ARG A 299 1.31 24.14 13.01
C ARG A 299 0.93 25.11 14.14
N THR A 300 0.31 24.60 15.19
CA THR A 300 -0.04 25.38 16.40
C THR A 300 1.03 25.38 17.49
N LEU A 301 2.16 24.70 17.26
CA LEU A 301 3.29 24.70 18.18
C LEU A 301 3.94 26.09 18.25
N THR A 302 4.31 26.50 19.45
CA THR A 302 4.84 27.83 19.76
C THR A 302 6.09 27.75 20.63
N THR A 303 6.78 28.87 20.82
CA THR A 303 7.92 28.99 21.75
C THR A 303 7.53 28.74 23.20
N GLY A 304 6.24 28.90 23.56
CA GLY A 304 5.73 28.59 24.89
C GLY A 304 5.67 27.10 25.23
N ASP A 305 5.71 26.23 24.20
CA ASP A 305 5.69 24.78 24.39
C ASP A 305 7.01 24.24 24.98
N ALA A 306 8.17 24.77 24.55
CA ALA A 306 9.50 24.59 25.16
C ALA A 306 9.90 23.14 25.48
N PHE A 307 10.01 22.27 24.45
CA PHE A 307 10.48 20.88 24.56
C PHE A 307 12.01 20.80 24.54
N ASP A 308 12.58 19.85 25.28
CA ASP A 308 14.01 19.55 25.25
C ASP A 308 14.37 18.71 24.02
N LYS A 309 13.47 17.81 23.64
CA LYS A 309 13.64 16.87 22.55
C LYS A 309 12.34 16.71 21.75
N ILE A 310 12.48 16.55 20.44
CA ILE A 310 11.34 16.31 19.53
C ILE A 310 11.65 15.09 18.66
N ALA A 311 10.65 14.26 18.41
CA ALA A 311 10.63 13.27 17.35
C ALA A 311 9.45 13.52 16.40
N SER A 312 9.57 13.05 15.16
CA SER A 312 8.46 12.98 14.22
C SER A 312 8.70 11.81 13.26
N ILE A 313 7.85 10.81 13.31
CA ILE A 313 8.04 9.54 12.64
C ILE A 313 6.91 9.28 11.65
N GLY A 314 7.21 9.28 10.34
CA GLY A 314 6.21 9.02 9.28
C GLY A 314 5.23 10.17 9.07
N MET A 315 5.65 11.40 9.36
CA MET A 315 4.82 12.60 9.19
C MET A 315 5.13 13.39 7.92
N ILE A 316 6.40 13.39 7.50
CA ILE A 316 6.90 14.23 6.40
C ILE A 316 6.21 13.91 5.08
N GLU A 317 5.76 12.68 4.89
CA GLU A 317 5.02 12.19 3.73
C GLU A 317 3.66 12.89 3.56
N HIS A 318 3.08 13.36 4.67
CA HIS A 318 1.81 14.09 4.71
C HIS A 318 1.98 15.60 4.60
N VAL A 319 3.21 16.11 4.83
CA VAL A 319 3.49 17.56 4.83
C VAL A 319 3.58 18.10 3.40
N GLY A 320 4.28 17.39 2.52
CA GLY A 320 4.55 17.82 1.14
C GLY A 320 5.61 18.93 1.04
N LEU A 321 6.31 18.96 -0.10
CA LEU A 321 7.49 19.81 -0.34
C LEU A 321 7.28 21.29 0.01
N THR A 322 6.14 21.86 -0.40
CA THR A 322 5.85 23.31 -0.22
C THR A 322 5.62 23.71 1.23
N HIS A 323 5.33 22.74 2.12
CA HIS A 323 5.04 22.98 3.54
C HIS A 323 6.18 22.54 4.47
N LEU A 324 7.27 21.96 3.94
CA LEU A 324 8.46 21.62 4.72
C LEU A 324 8.98 22.80 5.56
N PRO A 325 9.08 24.06 5.01
CA PRO A 325 9.51 25.19 5.81
C PRO A 325 8.63 25.45 7.04
N VAL A 326 7.31 25.34 6.90
CA VAL A 326 6.37 25.52 8.01
C VAL A 326 6.50 24.41 9.04
N TYR A 327 6.72 23.17 8.58
CA TYR A 327 6.89 22.01 9.43
C TYR A 327 8.16 22.12 10.29
N PHE A 328 9.32 22.40 9.66
CA PHE A 328 10.56 22.57 10.40
C PHE A 328 10.55 23.82 11.30
N ASP A 329 9.97 24.94 10.85
CA ASP A 329 9.82 26.15 11.68
C ASP A 329 8.97 25.89 12.93
N SER A 330 7.88 25.14 12.82
CA SER A 330 7.04 24.78 13.96
C SER A 330 7.80 23.94 14.99
N ALA A 331 8.57 22.95 14.55
CA ALA A 331 9.43 22.15 15.41
C ALA A 331 10.56 23.01 16.02
N TYR A 332 11.20 23.87 15.22
CA TYR A 332 12.28 24.75 15.68
C TYR A 332 11.80 25.71 16.78
N ARG A 333 10.62 26.33 16.62
CA ARG A 333 10.06 27.22 17.64
C ARG A 333 9.75 26.50 18.94
N ALA A 334 9.19 25.29 18.89
CA ALA A 334 8.85 24.50 20.05
C ALA A 334 10.05 23.88 20.76
N LEU A 335 11.21 23.77 20.09
CA LEU A 335 12.43 23.17 20.63
C LEU A 335 13.24 24.23 21.38
N LYS A 336 13.73 23.90 22.58
CA LYS A 336 14.66 24.73 23.35
C LYS A 336 15.99 24.88 22.64
N PRO A 337 16.74 25.99 22.83
CA PRO A 337 18.13 26.07 22.42
C PRO A 337 18.98 24.93 23.02
N GLY A 338 19.86 24.31 22.22
CA GLY A 338 20.60 23.10 22.58
C GLY A 338 19.81 21.80 22.48
N GLY A 339 18.51 21.86 22.09
CA GLY A 339 17.65 20.70 21.90
C GLY A 339 17.89 19.95 20.60
N LEU A 340 17.35 18.72 20.52
CA LEU A 340 17.48 17.83 19.37
C LEU A 340 16.12 17.48 18.79
N PHE A 341 16.08 17.40 17.47
CA PHE A 341 14.89 16.93 16.72
C PHE A 341 15.29 15.77 15.81
N LEU A 342 14.60 14.64 15.91
CA LEU A 342 14.75 13.50 15.01
C LEU A 342 13.55 13.44 14.09
N ASN A 343 13.80 13.63 12.79
CA ASN A 343 12.80 13.45 11.74
C ASN A 343 13.06 12.13 11.00
N HIS A 344 12.06 11.24 10.96
CA HIS A 344 12.12 9.96 10.28
C HIS A 344 11.02 9.90 9.23
N GLY A 345 11.36 9.69 7.97
CA GLY A 345 10.36 9.65 6.92
C GLY A 345 10.83 9.00 5.63
N ILE A 346 9.84 8.63 4.81
CA ILE A 346 10.05 8.06 3.49
C ILE A 346 10.42 9.19 2.53
N VAL A 347 11.46 8.95 1.73
CA VAL A 347 11.95 9.90 0.74
C VAL A 347 12.05 9.23 -0.63
N SER A 348 11.88 10.02 -1.69
CA SER A 348 12.21 9.59 -3.04
C SER A 348 13.74 9.57 -3.21
N LEU A 349 14.25 8.57 -3.95
CA LEU A 349 15.68 8.55 -4.35
C LEU A 349 15.96 9.46 -5.58
N GLY A 350 15.14 10.47 -5.76
CA GLY A 350 15.15 11.37 -6.89
C GLY A 350 14.44 10.75 -8.08
N GLU A 351 13.38 11.37 -8.57
CA GLU A 351 12.88 11.04 -9.90
C GLU A 351 14.03 11.28 -10.87
N ALA A 352 14.60 10.21 -11.42
CA ALA A 352 15.51 10.35 -12.53
C ALA A 352 14.82 11.23 -13.57
N ARG A 353 15.38 12.43 -13.83
CA ARG A 353 14.80 13.36 -14.79
C ARG A 353 14.50 12.59 -16.08
N PRO A 354 13.28 12.69 -16.65
CA PRO A 354 12.96 11.94 -17.84
C PRO A 354 14.01 12.23 -18.91
N LYS A 355 14.67 11.16 -19.40
CA LYS A 355 15.78 11.25 -20.37
C LYS A 355 15.30 11.73 -21.75
N SER A 356 13.98 11.72 -21.98
CA SER A 356 13.38 12.12 -23.26
C SER A 356 11.95 12.66 -23.07
N ALA A 357 11.49 13.47 -24.06
CA ALA A 357 10.10 13.91 -24.13
C ALA A 357 9.11 12.73 -24.15
N ARG A 358 9.50 11.61 -24.79
CA ARG A 358 8.73 10.36 -24.87
C ARG A 358 8.55 9.73 -23.50
N GLU A 359 9.60 9.66 -22.69
CA GLU A 359 9.54 9.16 -21.31
C GLU A 359 8.65 10.05 -20.44
N LYS A 360 8.74 11.38 -20.60
CA LYS A 360 7.86 12.32 -19.89
C LYS A 360 6.37 12.10 -20.21
N ILE A 361 6.06 11.85 -21.48
CA ILE A 361 4.69 11.55 -21.93
C ILE A 361 4.24 10.20 -21.34
N PHE A 362 5.10 9.17 -21.40
CA PHE A 362 4.79 7.85 -20.85
C PHE A 362 4.52 7.92 -19.35
N ARG A 363 5.37 8.57 -18.56
CA ARG A 363 5.16 8.75 -17.10
C ARG A 363 3.85 9.48 -16.79
N LYS A 364 3.50 10.49 -17.58
CA LYS A 364 2.22 11.20 -17.43
C LYS A 364 1.01 10.30 -17.72
N PHE A 365 1.14 9.39 -18.68
CA PHE A 365 0.08 8.44 -19.04
C PHE A 365 -0.03 7.30 -18.04
N TRP A 366 1.11 6.74 -17.61
CA TRP A 366 1.16 5.57 -16.73
C TRP A 366 0.74 5.88 -15.29
N LYS A 367 1.05 7.09 -14.78
CA LYS A 367 0.70 7.57 -13.43
C LYS A 367 1.00 6.54 -12.33
N ALA A 368 2.26 6.15 -12.20
CA ALA A 368 2.72 5.09 -11.29
C ALA A 368 2.29 5.23 -9.81
N ASP A 369 1.91 6.44 -9.36
CA ASP A 369 1.48 6.68 -7.99
C ASP A 369 -0.05 6.73 -7.82
N ALA A 370 -0.81 6.44 -8.89
CA ALA A 370 -2.27 6.62 -8.87
C ALA A 370 -2.96 5.69 -7.87
N PHE A 371 -2.44 4.47 -7.70
CA PHE A 371 -2.95 3.51 -6.72
C PHE A 371 -2.81 4.04 -5.29
N ILE A 372 -1.60 4.46 -4.92
CA ILE A 372 -1.31 4.97 -3.57
C ILE A 372 -2.15 6.22 -3.26
N ASP A 373 -2.20 7.19 -4.20
CA ASP A 373 -2.99 8.43 -4.05
C ASP A 373 -4.52 8.18 -3.98
N THR A 374 -4.99 7.08 -4.57
CA THR A 374 -6.43 6.79 -4.63
C THR A 374 -6.92 5.98 -3.44
N TYR A 375 -6.17 4.96 -3.02
CA TYR A 375 -6.64 3.93 -2.11
C TYR A 375 -5.94 3.89 -0.77
N VAL A 376 -4.74 4.50 -0.64
CA VAL A 376 -3.91 4.35 0.56
C VAL A 376 -3.60 5.69 1.21
N PHE A 377 -2.82 6.56 0.54
CA PHE A 377 -2.37 7.85 1.05
C PHE A 377 -2.79 8.99 0.12
N PRO A 378 -4.03 9.48 0.26
CA PRO A 378 -4.47 10.63 -0.51
C PRO A 378 -3.60 11.84 -0.24
N ASP A 379 -3.16 12.50 -1.32
CA ASP A 379 -2.26 13.66 -1.29
C ASP A 379 -0.84 13.40 -0.77
N GLY A 380 -0.48 12.15 -0.45
CA GLY A 380 0.87 11.77 -0.08
C GLY A 380 1.84 12.06 -1.23
N LYS A 381 2.95 12.74 -0.94
CA LYS A 381 4.01 13.00 -1.93
C LYS A 381 5.36 12.87 -1.26
N LEU A 382 6.18 11.97 -1.79
CA LEU A 382 7.53 11.80 -1.31
C LEU A 382 8.41 12.98 -1.76
N THR A 383 9.21 13.49 -0.85
CA THR A 383 10.23 14.52 -1.09
C THR A 383 11.60 13.87 -1.23
N ALA A 384 12.54 14.53 -1.90
CA ALA A 384 13.91 14.03 -1.98
C ALA A 384 14.69 14.32 -0.67
N THR A 385 15.73 13.55 -0.40
CA THR A 385 16.55 13.71 0.81
C THR A 385 17.17 15.11 0.90
N ASP A 386 17.65 15.65 -0.21
CA ASP A 386 18.24 17.00 -0.30
C ASP A 386 17.20 18.10 0.00
N ASP A 387 15.97 17.96 -0.44
CA ASP A 387 14.89 18.90 -0.11
C ASP A 387 14.61 18.93 1.40
N VAL A 388 14.62 17.76 2.06
CA VAL A 388 14.41 17.64 3.52
C VAL A 388 15.52 18.34 4.28
N ILE A 389 16.78 18.07 3.90
CA ILE A 389 17.97 18.67 4.51
C ILE A 389 17.97 20.19 4.30
N ALA A 390 17.78 20.64 3.06
CA ALA A 390 17.77 22.06 2.73
C ALA A 390 16.69 22.84 3.47
N ALA A 391 15.49 22.26 3.63
CA ALA A 391 14.40 22.89 4.37
C ALA A 391 14.71 22.99 5.88
N ALA A 392 15.33 21.97 6.46
CA ALA A 392 15.74 21.99 7.86
C ALA A 392 16.83 23.03 8.12
N GLU A 393 17.87 23.08 7.31
CA GLU A 393 18.97 24.06 7.43
C GLU A 393 18.50 25.50 7.21
N ALA A 394 17.62 25.73 6.23
CA ALA A 394 17.02 27.06 5.98
C ALA A 394 16.20 27.57 7.19
N THR A 395 15.72 26.68 8.05
CA THR A 395 15.02 27.04 9.29
C THR A 395 15.98 27.40 10.44
N GLY A 396 17.25 27.02 10.32
CA GLY A 396 18.29 27.25 11.34
C GLY A 396 18.69 25.99 12.12
N PHE A 397 18.20 24.81 11.75
CA PHE A 397 18.71 23.55 12.28
C PHE A 397 20.11 23.24 11.76
N GLU A 398 20.93 22.63 12.57
CA GLU A 398 22.18 21.98 12.18
C GLU A 398 21.92 20.50 11.96
N VAL A 399 22.19 19.98 10.75
CA VAL A 399 22.09 18.55 10.44
C VAL A 399 23.28 17.81 11.04
N ARG A 400 23.04 16.89 11.99
CA ARG A 400 24.08 16.15 12.74
C ARG A 400 24.28 14.74 12.24
N ASP A 401 23.20 14.11 11.72
CA ASP A 401 23.24 12.75 11.21
C ASP A 401 22.13 12.52 10.20
N VAL A 402 22.41 11.67 9.20
CA VAL A 402 21.42 11.14 8.25
C VAL A 402 21.69 9.65 8.08
N GLU A 403 20.76 8.82 8.53
CA GLU A 403 20.86 7.36 8.42
C GLU A 403 19.77 6.82 7.51
N SER A 404 20.16 5.95 6.55
CA SER A 404 19.23 5.24 5.66
C SER A 404 18.82 3.92 6.28
N LEU A 405 17.51 3.66 6.35
CA LEU A 405 16.94 2.44 6.89
C LEU A 405 16.12 1.67 5.82
N ARG A 406 16.51 1.79 4.57
CA ARG A 406 15.80 1.25 3.41
C ARG A 406 15.53 -0.25 3.52
N GLU A 407 16.58 -1.02 3.82
CA GLU A 407 16.51 -2.47 3.95
C GLU A 407 15.62 -2.89 5.14
N HIS A 408 15.69 -2.14 6.23
CA HIS A 408 14.84 -2.36 7.41
C HIS A 408 13.36 -2.18 7.08
N TYR A 409 13.02 -1.20 6.23
CA TYR A 409 11.62 -1.01 5.87
C TYR A 409 11.10 -2.10 4.91
N ALA A 410 11.94 -2.57 3.99
CA ALA A 410 11.60 -3.74 3.18
C ALA A 410 11.30 -4.96 4.06
N MET A 411 12.11 -5.21 5.11
CA MET A 411 11.90 -6.29 6.08
C MET A 411 10.63 -6.07 6.90
N THR A 412 10.40 -4.87 7.41
CA THR A 412 9.20 -4.48 8.17
C THR A 412 7.92 -4.79 7.39
N LEU A 413 7.86 -4.32 6.14
CA LEU A 413 6.70 -4.53 5.26
C LEU A 413 6.47 -6.01 4.94
N ARG A 414 7.53 -6.80 4.78
CA ARG A 414 7.42 -8.26 4.61
C ARG A 414 6.85 -8.95 5.84
N HIS A 415 7.20 -8.49 7.05
CA HIS A 415 6.58 -8.97 8.28
C HIS A 415 5.09 -8.62 8.32
N TRP A 416 4.72 -7.40 7.97
CA TRP A 416 3.32 -6.97 7.92
C TRP A 416 2.51 -7.79 6.92
N VAL A 417 3.02 -8.02 5.69
CA VAL A 417 2.34 -8.85 4.69
C VAL A 417 2.11 -10.27 5.22
N ARG A 418 3.16 -10.91 5.77
CA ARG A 418 3.05 -12.28 6.31
C ARG A 418 2.03 -12.36 7.45
N SER A 419 2.05 -11.39 8.37
CA SER A 419 1.08 -11.34 9.47
C SER A 419 -0.34 -11.11 8.97
N LEU A 420 -0.54 -10.21 8.01
CA LEU A 420 -1.85 -9.97 7.40
C LEU A 420 -2.38 -11.22 6.67
N GLU A 421 -1.53 -11.92 5.92
CA GLU A 421 -1.89 -13.16 5.22
C GLU A 421 -2.20 -14.30 6.21
N ALA A 422 -1.42 -14.44 7.28
CA ALA A 422 -1.67 -15.42 8.33
C ALA A 422 -3.01 -15.20 9.05
N ASN A 423 -3.43 -13.94 9.18
CA ASN A 423 -4.70 -13.54 9.80
C ASN A 423 -5.80 -13.19 8.76
N SER A 424 -5.68 -13.69 7.52
CA SER A 424 -6.55 -13.31 6.40
C SER A 424 -8.04 -13.48 6.68
N SER A 425 -8.46 -14.59 7.32
CA SER A 425 -9.86 -14.82 7.65
C SER A 425 -10.44 -13.77 8.58
N GLN A 426 -9.68 -13.34 9.60
CA GLN A 426 -10.08 -12.28 10.53
C GLN A 426 -10.08 -10.91 9.83
N ALA A 427 -9.06 -10.64 9.02
CA ALA A 427 -8.96 -9.41 8.25
C ALA A 427 -10.15 -9.26 7.28
N LEU A 428 -10.49 -10.33 6.54
CA LEU A 428 -11.65 -10.34 5.65
C LEU A 428 -12.97 -10.08 6.38
N ALA A 429 -13.13 -10.62 7.59
CA ALA A 429 -14.32 -10.39 8.41
C ALA A 429 -14.42 -8.93 8.89
N LEU A 430 -13.30 -8.27 9.20
CA LEU A 430 -13.26 -6.89 9.70
C LEU A 430 -13.45 -5.86 8.58
N VAL A 431 -12.75 -6.01 7.44
CA VAL A 431 -12.62 -4.94 6.44
C VAL A 431 -13.14 -5.33 5.06
N GLY A 432 -13.55 -6.58 4.87
CA GLY A 432 -14.00 -7.11 3.59
C GLY A 432 -12.87 -7.35 2.58
N ASN A 433 -13.23 -8.00 1.47
CA ASN A 433 -12.27 -8.50 0.49
C ASN A 433 -11.49 -7.37 -0.21
N HIS A 434 -12.16 -6.28 -0.59
CA HIS A 434 -11.53 -5.21 -1.35
C HIS A 434 -10.46 -4.48 -0.51
N THR A 435 -10.78 -4.11 0.73
CA THR A 435 -9.82 -3.44 1.63
C THR A 435 -8.65 -4.35 1.97
N PHE A 436 -8.91 -5.64 2.27
CA PHE A 436 -7.85 -6.62 2.47
C PHE A 436 -6.87 -6.68 1.29
N ARG A 437 -7.38 -6.74 0.04
CA ARG A 437 -6.57 -6.77 -1.17
C ARG A 437 -5.77 -5.49 -1.39
N VAL A 438 -6.36 -4.33 -1.12
CA VAL A 438 -5.66 -3.04 -1.19
C VAL A 438 -4.46 -3.04 -0.25
N TRP A 439 -4.64 -3.43 1.02
CA TRP A 439 -3.56 -3.44 2.00
C TRP A 439 -2.49 -4.48 1.70
N ARG A 440 -2.89 -5.68 1.29
CA ARG A 440 -1.95 -6.73 0.86
C ARG A 440 -1.07 -6.27 -0.29
N LEU A 441 -1.68 -5.71 -1.34
CA LEU A 441 -0.95 -5.18 -2.50
C LEU A 441 -0.06 -4.01 -2.13
N TYR A 442 -0.59 -3.04 -1.36
CA TYR A 442 0.17 -1.86 -0.94
C TYR A 442 1.44 -2.22 -0.18
N MET A 443 1.33 -3.06 0.85
CA MET A 443 2.48 -3.43 1.67
C MET A 443 3.51 -4.25 0.87
N ALA A 444 3.04 -5.18 0.02
CA ALA A 444 3.92 -6.00 -0.81
C ALA A 444 4.64 -5.17 -1.89
N ALA A 445 3.93 -4.28 -2.58
CA ALA A 445 4.53 -3.39 -3.58
C ALA A 445 5.50 -2.40 -2.94
N SER A 446 5.19 -1.89 -1.74
CA SER A 446 6.10 -1.03 -0.98
C SER A 446 7.35 -1.77 -0.53
N ALA A 447 7.23 -3.03 -0.05
CA ALA A 447 8.39 -3.86 0.30
C ALA A 447 9.34 -4.02 -0.89
N ASN A 448 8.77 -4.30 -2.07
CA ASN A 448 9.53 -4.41 -3.31
C ASN A 448 10.18 -3.07 -3.71
N ALA A 449 9.47 -1.95 -3.62
CA ALA A 449 10.01 -0.63 -3.93
C ALA A 449 11.22 -0.26 -3.04
N PHE A 450 11.15 -0.55 -1.73
CA PHE A 450 12.31 -0.39 -0.83
C PHE A 450 13.43 -1.38 -1.17
N ALA A 451 13.13 -2.66 -1.41
CA ALA A 451 14.14 -3.66 -1.74
C ALA A 451 14.94 -3.30 -3.00
N ARG A 452 14.29 -2.72 -4.00
CA ARG A 452 14.88 -2.33 -5.29
C ARG A 452 15.45 -0.91 -5.32
N ALA A 453 15.50 -0.21 -4.18
CA ALA A 453 15.95 1.17 -4.08
C ALA A 453 15.18 2.15 -5.00
N ALA A 454 13.88 1.94 -5.20
CA ALA A 454 13.02 2.91 -5.86
C ALA A 454 12.65 4.08 -4.91
N ILE A 455 12.51 3.78 -3.63
CA ILE A 455 12.29 4.71 -2.53
C ILE A 455 13.21 4.40 -1.36
N ASN A 456 13.36 5.34 -0.43
CA ASN A 456 14.17 5.18 0.77
C ASN A 456 13.40 5.67 2.00
N VAL A 457 13.88 5.33 3.19
CA VAL A 457 13.47 5.94 4.45
C VAL A 457 14.71 6.38 5.20
N ILE A 458 14.70 7.61 5.72
CA ILE A 458 15.82 8.19 6.43
C ILE A 458 15.44 8.65 7.82
N GLN A 459 16.39 8.57 8.75
CA GLN A 459 16.39 9.31 10.01
C GLN A 459 17.36 10.48 9.90
N THR A 460 16.85 11.69 10.09
CA THR A 460 17.66 12.91 10.10
C THR A 460 17.69 13.46 11.52
N LEU A 461 18.87 13.48 12.15
CA LEU A 461 19.07 14.08 13.46
C LEU A 461 19.45 15.55 13.29
N LEU A 462 18.66 16.43 13.84
CA LEU A 462 18.76 17.88 13.75
C LEU A 462 19.02 18.46 15.15
N ALA A 463 19.92 19.45 15.23
CA ALA A 463 20.16 20.19 16.45
C ALA A 463 19.74 21.65 16.28
N LYS A 464 19.17 22.24 17.35
CA LYS A 464 18.99 23.68 17.49
C LYS A 464 20.14 24.20 18.34
N PRO A 465 21.18 24.80 17.76
CA PRO A 465 22.30 25.32 18.53
C PRO A 465 21.85 26.37 19.56
N ASP A 466 22.53 26.44 20.69
CA ASP A 466 22.35 27.52 21.65
C ASP A 466 22.98 28.84 21.16
N ALA A 467 22.85 29.91 21.94
CA ALA A 467 23.42 31.22 21.59
C ALA A 467 24.95 31.23 21.44
N ARG A 468 25.66 30.18 21.88
CA ARG A 468 27.10 29.99 21.75
C ARG A 468 27.48 29.00 20.63
N GLY A 469 26.50 28.48 19.93
CA GLY A 469 26.68 27.47 18.88
C GLY A 469 26.80 26.03 19.38
N ASN A 470 26.51 25.74 20.66
CA ASN A 470 26.58 24.38 21.19
C ASN A 470 25.30 23.61 20.89
N SER A 471 25.46 22.36 20.51
CA SER A 471 24.34 21.42 20.25
C SER A 471 24.28 20.26 21.24
N ASN A 472 25.21 20.23 22.25
CA ASN A 472 25.27 19.20 23.29
C ASN A 472 25.36 17.76 22.79
N ILE A 473 25.94 17.58 21.61
CA ILE A 473 26.15 16.27 20.97
C ILE A 473 27.61 15.86 21.16
N PRO A 474 27.94 14.61 21.56
CA PRO A 474 29.30 14.10 21.61
C PRO A 474 30.00 14.19 20.26
N LEU A 475 31.35 14.20 20.27
CA LEU A 475 32.16 14.26 19.06
C LEU A 475 32.07 12.99 18.21
N THR A 476 31.80 11.84 18.84
CA THR A 476 31.68 10.55 18.18
C THR A 476 30.25 10.00 18.36
N ARG A 477 29.97 8.90 17.67
CA ARG A 477 28.65 8.17 17.78
C ARG A 477 28.77 6.94 18.69
N GLU A 478 29.86 6.78 19.44
CA GLU A 478 30.06 5.60 20.30
C GLU A 478 28.92 5.40 21.31
N ASP A 479 28.39 6.50 21.84
CA ASP A 479 27.25 6.51 22.76
C ASP A 479 25.96 5.89 22.18
N LEU A 480 25.80 5.85 20.85
CA LEU A 480 24.63 5.27 20.22
C LEU A 480 24.66 3.74 20.14
N TYR A 481 25.85 3.16 20.15
CA TYR A 481 26.08 1.73 19.92
C TYR A 481 26.71 1.02 21.12
N ALA A 482 27.02 1.77 22.20
CA ALA A 482 27.43 1.17 23.46
C ALA A 482 26.29 0.29 24.00
N ASP A 483 26.60 -0.95 24.35
CA ASP A 483 25.67 -1.84 25.04
C ASP A 483 25.37 -1.20 26.39
N GLY A 484 24.06 -0.90 26.62
CA GLY A 484 23.56 -0.32 27.85
C GLY A 484 23.44 -1.33 28.97
#